data_ca0627f351367eeb9e5e6dbe846a4cc4
#
_entry.id   ca0627f351367eeb9e5e6dbe846a4cc4
#
_cell.length_a   1.000
_cell.length_b   1.000
_cell.length_c   1.000
_cell.angle_alpha   90.00
_cell.angle_beta   90.00
_cell.angle_gamma   90.00
#
_symmetry.space_group_name_H-M   'P 1'
#
loop_
_entity.id
_entity.type
_entity.pdbx_description
1 polymer ?
#
loop_
_entity_poly.entity_id
_entity_poly.type
_entity_poly.pdbx_seq_one_letter_code
_entity_poly.pdbx_strand_id
1 'polypeptide(L)'
;MSTTFAITPEPELKDLGHRHYNGKGIIHSIESCGAVDGPGLRYVLFLQGCLMRCLYCHNRDTWDLHTEQAQELDVATVMKQVMTYRHYLRATGGGVTATGGEPLLQYEFVRDWFTACWEHDIHTCLDSNGYALHYDSILDDLLDHTNLVMLDLKQIDPEIHKVLVGIPNTKTLKFARYLAERNQPTRVRYVVVPGYTDDERSAHLLGEFIGDMDNVEMVELLPYHELGAHKWALCG
;
A
#
# COMPACT_ATOMS: atom_id res chain seq x y z
N MET A 1 7.76 12.44 -30.22
CA MET A 1 8.48 13.40 -29.37
C MET A 1 8.78 12.68 -28.10
N SER A 2 10.06 12.41 -27.82
CA SER A 2 10.50 11.67 -26.62
C SER A 2 10.47 12.63 -25.43
N THR A 3 9.45 12.52 -24.59
CA THR A 3 9.42 13.22 -23.30
C THR A 3 10.29 12.42 -22.33
N THR A 4 11.53 12.85 -22.19
CA THR A 4 12.43 12.37 -21.14
C THR A 4 11.90 12.96 -19.83
N PHE A 5 11.12 12.19 -19.07
CA PHE A 5 10.78 12.57 -17.71
C PHE A 5 12.05 12.56 -16.87
N ALA A 6 12.38 13.71 -16.28
CA ALA A 6 13.48 13.80 -15.34
C ALA A 6 13.18 12.86 -14.18
N ILE A 7 14.04 11.84 -13.98
CA ILE A 7 13.99 10.96 -12.82
C ILE A 7 14.23 11.85 -11.61
N THR A 8 13.19 12.07 -10.81
CA THR A 8 13.35 12.77 -9.53
C THR A 8 14.36 11.95 -8.70
N PRO A 9 15.43 12.55 -8.17
CA PRO A 9 16.41 11.81 -7.38
C PRO A 9 15.71 11.11 -6.21
N GLU A 10 16.20 9.90 -5.88
CA GLU A 10 15.74 9.15 -4.71
C GLU A 10 15.74 10.11 -3.50
N PRO A 11 14.62 10.31 -2.82
CA PRO A 11 14.60 11.19 -1.65
C PRO A 11 15.66 10.69 -0.67
N GLU A 12 16.44 11.59 -0.09
CA GLU A 12 17.50 11.19 0.84
C GLU A 12 16.87 10.39 1.98
N LEU A 13 17.10 9.08 1.98
CA LEU A 13 16.57 8.11 2.94
C LEU A 13 16.95 8.44 4.41
N LYS A 14 17.88 9.37 4.60
CA LYS A 14 18.39 9.77 5.92
C LYS A 14 17.34 10.40 6.83
N ASP A 15 16.34 11.08 6.26
CA ASP A 15 15.30 11.74 7.05
C ASP A 15 14.10 10.80 7.37
N LEU A 16 14.02 9.63 6.73
CA LEU A 16 12.92 8.69 6.88
C LEU A 16 13.15 7.68 8.02
N GLY A 17 14.38 7.45 8.41
CA GLY A 17 14.78 6.43 9.38
C GLY A 17 14.58 6.78 10.86
N HIS A 18 14.24 8.01 11.21
CA HIS A 18 14.24 8.47 12.61
C HIS A 18 13.11 9.44 12.96
N ARG A 19 11.93 9.29 12.34
CA ARG A 19 10.77 9.94 12.93
C ARG A 19 10.46 9.22 14.23
N HIS A 20 10.62 9.90 15.35
CA HIS A 20 10.04 9.42 16.58
C HIS A 20 8.52 9.35 16.39
N TYR A 21 7.99 8.14 16.30
CA TYR A 21 6.56 7.91 16.33
C TYR A 21 5.99 8.52 17.61
N ASN A 22 5.05 9.43 17.45
CA ASN A 22 4.45 10.20 18.56
C ASN A 22 3.01 9.78 18.86
N GLY A 23 2.60 8.58 18.40
CA GLY A 23 1.24 8.07 18.55
C GLY A 23 0.26 8.58 17.49
N LYS A 24 0.73 9.27 16.44
CA LYS A 24 -0.11 9.82 15.38
C LYS A 24 0.32 9.36 14.01
N GLY A 25 -0.66 9.13 13.13
CA GLY A 25 -0.46 8.93 11.70
C GLY A 25 -0.68 10.23 10.93
N ILE A 26 0.03 10.36 9.82
CA ILE A 26 -0.16 11.44 8.85
C ILE A 26 -1.12 10.93 7.78
N ILE A 27 -2.32 11.45 7.78
CA ILE A 27 -3.45 10.97 6.99
C ILE A 27 -3.72 11.94 5.84
N HIS A 28 -3.70 11.42 4.62
CA HIS A 28 -4.09 12.18 3.43
C HIS A 28 -5.60 12.38 3.37
N SER A 29 -6.34 11.26 3.42
CA SER A 29 -7.80 11.27 3.31
C SER A 29 -8.42 9.99 3.88
N ILE A 30 -9.73 10.00 4.01
CA ILE A 30 -10.54 8.90 4.54
C ILE A 30 -11.68 8.61 3.57
N GLU A 31 -11.88 7.33 3.23
CA GLU A 31 -13.07 6.85 2.54
C GLU A 31 -13.84 5.91 3.48
N SER A 32 -15.07 6.28 3.82
CA SER A 32 -15.85 5.54 4.82
C SER A 32 -16.60 4.33 4.28
N CYS A 33 -16.64 4.14 2.95
CA CYS A 33 -17.42 3.09 2.29
C CYS A 33 -16.71 2.57 1.02
N GLY A 34 -15.42 2.29 1.10
CA GLY A 34 -14.63 1.71 0.00
C GLY A 34 -15.15 0.32 -0.36
N ALA A 35 -15.37 0.05 -1.64
CA ALA A 35 -15.89 -1.22 -2.13
C ALA A 35 -14.85 -2.05 -2.91
N VAL A 36 -13.68 -1.47 -3.19
CA VAL A 36 -12.61 -2.09 -4.00
C VAL A 36 -11.27 -2.23 -3.25
N ASP A 37 -11.26 -1.83 -1.98
CA ASP A 37 -10.06 -1.77 -1.16
C ASP A 37 -9.93 -2.97 -0.20
N GLY A 38 -10.47 -4.12 -0.60
CA GLY A 38 -10.47 -5.37 0.15
C GLY A 38 -11.86 -6.01 0.23
N PRO A 39 -12.01 -7.11 1.00
CA PRO A 39 -13.28 -7.83 1.10
C PRO A 39 -14.35 -7.00 1.83
N GLY A 40 -15.58 -7.04 1.31
CA GLY A 40 -16.73 -6.31 1.86
C GLY A 40 -16.59 -4.79 1.77
N LEU A 41 -17.37 -4.05 2.57
CA LEU A 41 -17.21 -2.61 2.68
C LEU A 41 -16.06 -2.28 3.63
N ARG A 42 -15.26 -1.30 3.24
CA ARG A 42 -14.05 -0.91 3.97
C ARG A 42 -14.12 0.53 4.46
N TYR A 43 -13.69 0.75 5.69
CA TYR A 43 -13.25 2.07 6.13
C TYR A 43 -11.77 2.20 5.74
N VAL A 44 -11.49 3.05 4.76
CA VAL A 44 -10.18 3.14 4.14
C VAL A 44 -9.46 4.38 4.64
N LEU A 45 -8.26 4.19 5.16
CA LEU A 45 -7.38 5.26 5.60
C LEU A 45 -6.24 5.41 4.59
N PHE A 46 -6.23 6.53 3.87
CA PHE A 46 -5.15 6.87 2.96
C PHE A 46 -4.05 7.60 3.70
N LEU A 47 -2.92 6.94 3.90
CA LEU A 47 -1.76 7.49 4.57
C LEU A 47 -0.94 8.37 3.62
N GLN A 48 -0.31 9.40 4.17
CA GLN A 48 0.57 10.30 3.44
C GLN A 48 1.99 9.75 3.39
N GLY A 49 2.65 9.90 2.25
CA GLY A 49 4.03 9.52 2.00
C GLY A 49 4.18 8.25 1.17
N CYS A 50 4.97 8.32 0.09
CA CYS A 50 5.37 7.18 -0.73
C CYS A 50 6.75 7.42 -1.33
N LEU A 51 7.61 6.41 -1.33
CA LEU A 51 8.93 6.49 -1.95
C LEU A 51 8.94 6.09 -3.42
N MET A 52 7.91 5.39 -3.87
CA MET A 52 7.75 5.05 -5.28
C MET A 52 7.27 6.26 -6.09
N ARG A 53 7.61 6.27 -7.38
CA ARG A 53 7.27 7.32 -8.37
C ARG A 53 6.64 6.69 -9.60
N CYS A 54 5.61 5.86 -9.35
CA CYS A 54 4.94 5.10 -10.40
C CYS A 54 4.37 6.02 -11.47
N LEU A 55 4.67 5.77 -12.75
CA LEU A 55 4.20 6.57 -13.88
C LEU A 55 2.67 6.59 -14.03
N TYR A 56 1.98 5.61 -13.44
CA TYR A 56 0.53 5.46 -13.47
C TYR A 56 -0.14 5.70 -12.10
N CYS A 57 0.52 6.40 -11.19
CA CYS A 57 0.00 6.62 -9.84
C CYS A 57 -1.31 7.40 -9.85
N HIS A 58 -2.36 6.86 -9.22
CA HIS A 58 -3.63 7.56 -9.03
C HIS A 58 -3.63 8.49 -7.82
N ASN A 59 -2.69 8.27 -6.89
CA ASN A 59 -2.57 9.04 -5.66
C ASN A 59 -1.26 9.85 -5.64
N ARG A 60 -0.99 10.59 -6.74
CA ARG A 60 0.21 11.43 -6.90
C ARG A 60 0.38 12.44 -5.76
N ASP A 61 -0.72 12.90 -5.22
CA ASP A 61 -0.85 13.82 -4.09
C ASP A 61 -0.44 13.22 -2.73
N THR A 62 -0.25 11.90 -2.65
CA THR A 62 0.27 11.23 -1.45
C THR A 62 1.78 11.02 -1.44
N TRP A 63 2.52 11.43 -2.46
CA TRP A 63 3.96 11.12 -2.54
C TRP A 63 4.80 11.80 -1.49
N ASP A 64 4.52 13.09 -1.22
CA ASP A 64 5.29 13.87 -0.28
C ASP A 64 4.98 13.44 1.15
N LEU A 65 6.03 13.35 1.98
CA LEU A 65 5.88 12.95 3.38
C LEU A 65 5.21 14.03 4.24
N HIS A 66 5.29 15.27 3.79
CA HIS A 66 4.75 16.44 4.48
C HIS A 66 3.99 17.30 3.49
N THR A 67 2.71 17.49 3.72
CA THR A 67 1.88 18.47 3.02
C THR A 67 1.02 19.21 4.03
N GLU A 68 0.68 20.46 3.72
CA GLU A 68 -0.23 21.26 4.56
C GLU A 68 -1.67 20.68 4.57
N GLN A 69 -1.99 19.81 3.63
CA GLN A 69 -3.30 19.21 3.46
C GLN A 69 -3.49 17.93 4.30
N ALA A 70 -2.38 17.28 4.67
CA ALA A 70 -2.44 16.08 5.48
C ALA A 70 -2.78 16.40 6.94
N GLN A 71 -3.55 15.50 7.56
CA GLN A 71 -3.98 15.62 8.96
C GLN A 71 -3.18 14.67 9.85
N GLU A 72 -2.75 15.13 11.01
CA GLU A 72 -2.21 14.25 12.05
C GLU A 72 -3.35 13.76 12.94
N LEU A 73 -3.62 12.45 12.91
CA LEU A 73 -4.65 11.82 13.73
C LEU A 73 -4.04 10.73 14.62
N ASP A 74 -4.50 10.68 15.88
CA ASP A 74 -4.20 9.56 16.77
C ASP A 74 -5.17 8.38 16.54
N VAL A 75 -4.79 7.20 17.03
CA VAL A 75 -5.57 5.96 16.88
C VAL A 75 -6.97 6.09 17.49
N ALA A 76 -7.10 6.75 18.65
CA ALA A 76 -8.39 6.92 19.33
C ALA A 76 -9.38 7.75 18.48
N THR A 77 -8.88 8.80 17.82
CA THR A 77 -9.68 9.63 16.91
C THR A 77 -10.14 8.84 15.68
N VAL A 78 -9.24 8.04 15.08
CA VAL A 78 -9.58 7.18 13.94
C VAL A 78 -10.60 6.11 14.37
N MET A 79 -10.36 5.42 15.48
CA MET A 79 -11.26 4.39 16.00
C MET A 79 -12.66 4.92 16.31
N LYS A 80 -12.78 6.14 16.85
CA LYS A 80 -14.09 6.77 17.06
C LYS A 80 -14.89 6.87 15.76
N GLN A 81 -14.25 7.16 14.64
CA GLN A 81 -14.88 7.20 13.33
C GLN A 81 -15.22 5.80 12.82
N VAL A 82 -14.26 4.85 12.87
CA VAL A 82 -14.47 3.45 12.48
C VAL A 82 -15.68 2.84 13.18
N MET A 83 -15.83 3.09 14.49
CA MET A 83 -16.92 2.54 15.28
C MET A 83 -18.30 3.04 14.85
N THR A 84 -18.41 4.21 14.20
CA THR A 84 -19.68 4.68 13.60
C THR A 84 -20.14 3.80 12.45
N TYR A 85 -19.20 3.19 11.73
CA TYR A 85 -19.47 2.34 10.57
C TYR A 85 -19.45 0.84 10.89
N ARG A 86 -19.14 0.43 12.12
CA ARG A 86 -18.93 -0.97 12.52
C ARG A 86 -20.04 -1.93 12.06
N HIS A 87 -21.29 -1.52 12.15
CA HIS A 87 -22.43 -2.36 11.76
C HIS A 87 -22.46 -2.63 10.27
N TYR A 88 -22.13 -1.64 9.44
CA TYR A 88 -22.07 -1.79 7.99
C TYR A 88 -20.88 -2.67 7.58
N LEU A 89 -19.71 -2.44 8.20
CA LEU A 89 -18.52 -3.24 7.98
C LEU A 89 -18.79 -4.73 8.29
N ARG A 90 -19.37 -5.01 9.46
CA ARG A 90 -19.72 -6.39 9.85
C ARG A 90 -20.75 -7.04 8.91
N ALA A 91 -21.79 -6.32 8.52
CA ALA A 91 -22.87 -6.85 7.69
C ALA A 91 -22.40 -7.34 6.32
N THR A 92 -21.28 -6.80 5.82
CA THR A 92 -20.70 -7.12 4.52
C THR A 92 -19.49 -8.06 4.59
N GLY A 93 -19.07 -8.49 5.80
CA GLY A 93 -17.79 -9.17 5.98
C GLY A 93 -16.59 -8.27 5.70
N GLY A 94 -16.77 -6.96 5.81
CA GLY A 94 -15.76 -5.94 5.59
C GLY A 94 -14.95 -5.58 6.84
N GLY A 95 -14.30 -4.43 6.82
CA GLY A 95 -13.45 -3.97 7.91
C GLY A 95 -12.71 -2.68 7.59
N VAL A 96 -11.46 -2.57 8.03
CA VAL A 96 -10.62 -1.39 7.74
C VAL A 96 -9.51 -1.73 6.75
N THR A 97 -9.06 -0.72 5.99
CA THR A 97 -7.91 -0.83 5.09
C THR A 97 -6.97 0.35 5.30
N ALA A 98 -5.70 0.04 5.54
CA ALA A 98 -4.60 1.00 5.49
C ALA A 98 -4.02 1.00 4.07
N THR A 99 -4.03 2.15 3.40
CA THR A 99 -3.54 2.36 2.03
C THR A 99 -3.03 3.78 1.84
N GLY A 100 -3.02 4.32 0.63
CA GLY A 100 -2.76 5.73 0.32
C GLY A 100 -1.50 5.94 -0.48
N GLY A 101 -0.44 6.46 0.15
CA GLY A 101 0.92 6.41 -0.32
C GLY A 101 1.50 5.01 -0.09
N GLU A 102 2.28 4.84 0.98
CA GLU A 102 2.77 3.54 1.41
C GLU A 102 2.60 3.40 2.94
N PRO A 103 1.68 2.55 3.40
CA PRO A 103 1.42 2.37 4.83
C PRO A 103 2.63 1.90 5.65
N LEU A 104 3.53 1.13 5.04
CA LEU A 104 4.74 0.64 5.71
C LEU A 104 5.74 1.75 6.07
N LEU A 105 5.57 2.97 5.54
CA LEU A 105 6.34 4.13 6.00
C LEU A 105 5.84 4.66 7.36
N GLN A 106 4.65 4.26 7.76
CA GLN A 106 4.03 4.62 9.04
C GLN A 106 3.57 3.36 9.80
N TYR A 107 4.35 2.27 9.67
CA TYR A 107 3.97 0.93 10.14
C TYR A 107 3.71 0.85 11.66
N GLU A 108 4.33 1.70 12.47
CA GLU A 108 4.08 1.81 13.91
C GLU A 108 2.65 2.31 14.20
N PHE A 109 2.21 3.34 13.47
CA PHE A 109 0.83 3.83 13.58
C PHE A 109 -0.17 2.80 13.07
N VAL A 110 0.11 2.16 11.96
CA VAL A 110 -0.77 1.11 11.38
C VAL A 110 -0.88 -0.08 12.34
N ARG A 111 0.22 -0.48 12.98
CA ARG A 111 0.25 -1.51 14.01
C ARG A 111 -0.69 -1.17 15.17
N ASP A 112 -0.56 0.03 15.74
CA ASP A 112 -1.40 0.46 16.86
C ASP A 112 -2.88 0.53 16.46
N TRP A 113 -3.16 1.01 15.23
CA TRP A 113 -4.53 1.05 14.72
C TRP A 113 -5.12 -0.35 14.49
N PHE A 114 -4.36 -1.26 13.90
CA PHE A 114 -4.82 -2.63 13.64
C PHE A 114 -5.00 -3.42 14.94
N THR A 115 -4.12 -3.23 15.92
CA THR A 115 -4.30 -3.77 17.27
C THR A 115 -5.63 -3.31 17.89
N ALA A 116 -5.92 -2.01 17.83
CA ALA A 116 -7.21 -1.47 18.31
C ALA A 116 -8.43 -2.02 17.52
N CYS A 117 -8.28 -2.27 16.22
CA CYS A 117 -9.32 -2.91 15.41
C CYS A 117 -9.59 -4.35 15.85
N TRP A 118 -8.53 -5.12 16.16
CA TRP A 118 -8.63 -6.49 16.65
C TRP A 118 -9.37 -6.59 18.00
N GLU A 119 -9.14 -5.65 18.91
CA GLU A 119 -9.87 -5.56 20.19
C GLU A 119 -11.40 -5.40 20.00
N HIS A 120 -11.82 -5.00 18.80
CA HIS A 120 -13.22 -4.80 18.44
C HIS A 120 -13.76 -5.80 17.40
N ASP A 121 -13.04 -6.89 17.11
CA ASP A 121 -13.36 -7.87 16.07
C ASP A 121 -13.58 -7.23 14.68
N ILE A 122 -12.76 -6.28 14.30
CA ILE A 122 -12.80 -5.62 13.01
C ILE A 122 -11.67 -6.17 12.12
N HIS A 123 -12.05 -6.68 10.95
CA HIS A 123 -11.10 -7.21 9.96
C HIS A 123 -10.17 -6.12 9.43
N THR A 124 -8.88 -6.41 9.37
CA THR A 124 -7.82 -5.49 8.96
C THR A 124 -7.22 -5.90 7.61
N CYS A 125 -6.98 -4.93 6.75
CA CYS A 125 -6.35 -5.13 5.45
C CYS A 125 -5.22 -4.11 5.25
N LEU A 126 -4.03 -4.61 4.94
CA LEU A 126 -2.87 -3.80 4.60
C LEU A 126 -2.72 -3.77 3.07
N ASP A 127 -2.97 -2.63 2.46
CA ASP A 127 -2.79 -2.40 1.03
C ASP A 127 -1.46 -1.68 0.80
N SER A 128 -0.45 -2.40 0.31
CA SER A 128 0.93 -1.97 0.28
C SER A 128 1.63 -2.31 -1.04
N ASN A 129 2.57 -1.46 -1.43
CA ASN A 129 3.52 -1.76 -2.50
C ASN A 129 4.72 -2.60 -2.02
N GLY A 130 4.76 -2.97 -0.75
CA GLY A 130 5.76 -3.84 -0.15
C GLY A 130 7.14 -3.19 0.06
N TYR A 131 7.24 -1.86 -0.03
CA TYR A 131 8.52 -1.19 0.20
C TYR A 131 8.81 -1.04 1.71
N ALA A 132 9.01 -2.16 2.40
CA ALA A 132 9.35 -2.19 3.81
C ALA A 132 10.79 -1.71 4.04
N LEU A 133 10.96 -0.76 4.99
CA LEU A 133 12.27 -0.26 5.40
C LEU A 133 12.86 -1.11 6.52
N HIS A 134 12.04 -1.62 7.41
CA HIS A 134 12.42 -2.35 8.61
C HIS A 134 11.79 -3.75 8.63
N TYR A 135 12.49 -4.70 9.22
CA TYR A 135 12.05 -6.07 9.49
C TYR A 135 12.37 -6.33 10.98
N ASP A 136 11.49 -5.89 11.84
CA ASP A 136 11.65 -5.89 13.28
C ASP A 136 10.37 -6.40 13.97
N SER A 137 10.38 -6.47 15.30
CA SER A 137 9.24 -6.93 16.08
C SER A 137 7.98 -6.08 15.93
N ILE A 138 8.11 -4.82 15.50
CA ILE A 138 6.95 -3.94 15.26
C ILE A 138 6.26 -4.31 13.95
N LEU A 139 7.03 -4.61 12.90
CA LEU A 139 6.49 -5.14 11.65
C LEU A 139 5.85 -6.51 11.87
N ASP A 140 6.48 -7.37 12.68
CA ASP A 140 5.91 -8.68 13.04
C ASP A 140 4.56 -8.51 13.72
N ASP A 141 4.48 -7.64 14.72
CA ASP A 141 3.26 -7.32 15.47
C ASP A 141 2.16 -6.71 14.57
N LEU A 142 2.53 -5.83 13.62
CA LEU A 142 1.61 -5.34 12.60
C LEU A 142 1.00 -6.48 11.78
N LEU A 143 1.84 -7.40 11.29
CA LEU A 143 1.40 -8.51 10.46
C LEU A 143 0.55 -9.51 11.26
N ASP A 144 0.85 -9.73 12.55
CA ASP A 144 0.05 -10.56 13.44
C ASP A 144 -1.38 -9.99 13.65
N HIS A 145 -1.55 -8.67 13.52
CA HIS A 145 -2.85 -7.98 13.55
C HIS A 145 -3.42 -7.67 12.15
N THR A 146 -2.85 -8.25 11.09
CA THR A 146 -3.30 -8.08 9.70
C THR A 146 -3.97 -9.35 9.20
N ASN A 147 -5.27 -9.28 8.88
CA ASN A 147 -6.00 -10.43 8.35
C ASN A 147 -5.68 -10.69 6.87
N LEU A 148 -5.42 -9.64 6.09
CA LEU A 148 -5.14 -9.73 4.66
C LEU A 148 -4.13 -8.67 4.25
N VAL A 149 -3.15 -9.05 3.44
CA VAL A 149 -2.29 -8.11 2.73
C VAL A 149 -2.72 -8.06 1.26
N MET A 150 -3.02 -6.89 0.73
CA MET A 150 -3.09 -6.64 -0.71
C MET A 150 -1.73 -6.10 -1.14
N LEU A 151 -0.98 -6.90 -1.87
CA LEU A 151 0.39 -6.58 -2.26
C LEU A 151 0.45 -6.20 -3.74
N ASP A 152 0.85 -4.98 -4.00
CA ASP A 152 1.10 -4.50 -5.36
C ASP A 152 2.47 -4.96 -5.88
N LEU A 153 2.51 -5.99 -6.70
CA LEU A 153 3.69 -6.36 -7.48
C LEU A 153 3.68 -5.58 -8.80
N LYS A 154 4.42 -4.48 -8.84
CA LYS A 154 4.33 -3.54 -9.97
C LYS A 154 4.98 -4.06 -11.26
N GLN A 155 6.10 -4.76 -11.15
CA GLN A 155 6.83 -5.44 -12.23
C GLN A 155 7.92 -6.34 -11.62
N ILE A 156 8.10 -7.54 -12.14
CA ILE A 156 9.11 -8.48 -11.65
C ILE A 156 10.47 -8.25 -12.34
N ASP A 157 10.48 -7.87 -13.63
CA ASP A 157 11.72 -7.48 -14.30
C ASP A 157 12.29 -6.21 -13.65
N PRO A 158 13.53 -6.22 -13.09
CA PRO A 158 14.07 -5.12 -12.32
C PRO A 158 14.33 -3.86 -13.15
N GLU A 159 14.66 -4.00 -14.44
CA GLU A 159 14.95 -2.87 -15.32
C GLU A 159 13.64 -2.15 -15.70
N ILE A 160 12.60 -2.91 -16.06
CA ILE A 160 11.29 -2.35 -16.36
C ILE A 160 10.69 -1.74 -15.10
N HIS A 161 10.81 -2.41 -13.94
CA HIS A 161 10.33 -1.87 -12.66
C HIS A 161 10.95 -0.51 -12.34
N LYS A 162 12.26 -0.37 -12.53
CA LYS A 162 12.96 0.89 -12.27
C LYS A 162 12.46 2.03 -13.17
N VAL A 163 12.14 1.75 -14.43
CA VAL A 163 11.57 2.74 -15.35
C VAL A 163 10.13 3.08 -14.95
N LEU A 164 9.32 2.06 -14.62
CA LEU A 164 7.88 2.23 -14.33
C LEU A 164 7.62 2.87 -12.96
N VAL A 165 8.48 2.60 -11.97
CA VAL A 165 8.25 2.88 -10.55
C VAL A 165 9.28 3.85 -9.96
N GLY A 166 10.41 4.06 -10.64
CA GLY A 166 11.48 4.98 -10.24
C GLY A 166 12.52 4.38 -9.28
N ILE A 167 12.29 3.20 -8.71
CA ILE A 167 13.19 2.53 -7.76
C ILE A 167 13.27 1.02 -8.04
N PRO A 168 14.29 0.29 -7.53
CA PRO A 168 14.39 -1.17 -7.67
C PRO A 168 13.26 -1.90 -6.95
N ASN A 169 12.86 -3.09 -7.48
CA ASN A 169 11.83 -3.96 -6.89
C ASN A 169 12.34 -4.83 -5.73
N THR A 170 13.61 -4.77 -5.39
CA THR A 170 14.27 -5.69 -4.44
C THR A 170 13.56 -5.74 -3.08
N LYS A 171 13.11 -4.58 -2.55
CA LYS A 171 12.42 -4.52 -1.26
C LYS A 171 11.02 -5.10 -1.34
N THR A 172 10.26 -4.79 -2.39
CA THR A 172 8.93 -5.36 -2.64
C THR A 172 8.99 -6.90 -2.75
N LEU A 173 9.94 -7.41 -3.55
CA LEU A 173 10.10 -8.86 -3.69
C LEU A 173 10.59 -9.54 -2.41
N LYS A 174 11.43 -8.86 -1.62
CA LYS A 174 11.82 -9.33 -0.28
C LYS A 174 10.60 -9.38 0.65
N PHE A 175 9.75 -8.36 0.64
CA PHE A 175 8.55 -8.32 1.47
C PHE A 175 7.55 -9.42 1.07
N ALA A 176 7.38 -9.68 -0.24
CA ALA A 176 6.54 -10.78 -0.72
C ALA A 176 7.01 -12.14 -0.17
N ARG A 177 8.32 -12.40 -0.20
CA ARG A 177 8.90 -13.64 0.39
C ARG A 177 8.71 -13.69 1.90
N TYR A 178 8.88 -12.57 2.58
CA TYR A 178 8.65 -12.48 4.02
C TYR A 178 7.20 -12.80 4.40
N LEU A 179 6.22 -12.34 3.63
CA LEU A 179 4.82 -12.72 3.80
C LEU A 179 4.60 -14.22 3.57
N ALA A 180 5.27 -14.80 2.58
CA ALA A 180 5.19 -16.24 2.30
C ALA A 180 5.80 -17.08 3.45
N GLU A 181 6.97 -16.71 3.98
CA GLU A 181 7.61 -17.36 5.13
C GLU A 181 6.72 -17.33 6.38
N ARG A 182 5.92 -16.30 6.56
CA ARG A 182 4.94 -16.14 7.64
C ARG A 182 3.59 -16.79 7.37
N ASN A 183 3.39 -17.32 6.17
CA ASN A 183 2.09 -17.80 5.68
C ASN A 183 0.98 -16.72 5.84
N GLN A 184 1.32 -15.45 5.62
CA GLN A 184 0.41 -14.33 5.75
C GLN A 184 -0.57 -14.30 4.58
N PRO A 185 -1.91 -14.34 4.79
CA PRO A 185 -2.89 -14.27 3.70
C PRO A 185 -2.64 -13.04 2.81
N THR A 186 -2.43 -13.29 1.51
CA THR A 186 -2.02 -12.23 0.58
C THR A 186 -2.83 -12.32 -0.70
N ARG A 187 -3.27 -11.17 -1.22
CA ARG A 187 -3.76 -10.99 -2.58
C ARG A 187 -2.75 -10.15 -3.34
N VAL A 188 -2.27 -10.70 -4.45
CA VAL A 188 -1.35 -9.98 -5.33
C VAL A 188 -2.16 -9.13 -6.30
N ARG A 189 -1.82 -7.84 -6.42
CA ARG A 189 -2.37 -6.96 -7.44
C ARG A 189 -1.31 -6.60 -8.45
N TYR A 190 -1.71 -6.64 -9.71
CA TYR A 190 -0.83 -6.35 -10.84
C TYR A 190 -1.57 -5.47 -11.86
N VAL A 191 -1.09 -4.24 -12.02
CA VAL A 191 -1.68 -3.32 -12.99
C VAL A 191 -1.11 -3.61 -14.38
N VAL A 192 -1.99 -3.86 -15.34
CA VAL A 192 -1.61 -4.10 -16.75
C VAL A 192 -1.46 -2.75 -17.44
N VAL A 193 -0.20 -2.28 -17.52
CA VAL A 193 0.18 -0.98 -18.09
C VAL A 193 0.73 -1.21 -19.50
N PRO A 194 0.10 -0.63 -20.55
CA PRO A 194 0.54 -0.81 -21.92
C PRO A 194 2.01 -0.44 -22.14
N GLY A 195 2.75 -1.35 -22.73
CA GLY A 195 4.18 -1.19 -23.03
C GLY A 195 5.14 -1.43 -21.85
N TYR A 196 4.61 -1.80 -20.66
CA TYR A 196 5.44 -2.06 -19.47
C TYR A 196 5.15 -3.40 -18.80
N THR A 197 3.89 -3.80 -18.73
CA THR A 197 3.46 -4.99 -17.98
C THR A 197 2.45 -5.84 -18.74
N ASP A 198 2.14 -5.53 -19.98
CA ASP A 198 1.13 -6.15 -20.82
C ASP A 198 1.68 -7.25 -21.75
N ASP A 199 2.95 -7.62 -21.61
CA ASP A 199 3.59 -8.65 -22.41
C ASP A 199 3.62 -10.02 -21.72
N GLU A 200 3.75 -11.10 -22.55
CA GLU A 200 3.77 -12.48 -22.06
C GLU A 200 4.94 -12.76 -21.12
N ARG A 201 6.11 -12.14 -21.35
CA ARG A 201 7.29 -12.33 -20.49
C ARG A 201 7.03 -11.80 -19.08
N SER A 202 6.43 -10.61 -18.96
CA SER A 202 6.06 -10.03 -17.67
C SER A 202 5.06 -10.90 -16.92
N ALA A 203 4.04 -11.44 -17.62
CA ALA A 203 3.07 -12.36 -17.03
C ALA A 203 3.73 -13.67 -16.57
N HIS A 204 4.65 -14.21 -17.36
CA HIS A 204 5.39 -15.44 -17.03
C HIS A 204 6.27 -15.25 -15.79
N LEU A 205 7.06 -14.17 -15.74
CA LEU A 205 7.89 -13.82 -14.58
C LEU A 205 7.06 -13.64 -13.31
N LEU A 206 5.88 -13.00 -13.40
CA LEU A 206 4.96 -12.89 -12.27
C LEU A 206 4.50 -14.27 -11.81
N GLY A 207 4.05 -15.13 -12.75
CA GLY A 207 3.59 -16.48 -12.45
C GLY A 207 4.68 -17.34 -11.81
N GLU A 208 5.91 -17.29 -12.31
CA GLU A 208 7.06 -17.99 -11.73
C GLU A 208 7.38 -17.48 -10.31
N PHE A 209 7.32 -16.16 -10.09
CA PHE A 209 7.65 -15.58 -8.80
C PHE A 209 6.66 -15.96 -7.70
N ILE A 210 5.34 -16.00 -8.02
CA ILE A 210 4.29 -16.29 -7.02
C ILE A 210 3.91 -17.77 -6.96
N GLY A 211 4.35 -18.58 -7.94
CA GLY A 211 3.91 -19.98 -8.10
C GLY A 211 4.22 -20.88 -6.91
N ASP A 212 5.26 -20.56 -6.13
CA ASP A 212 5.67 -21.31 -4.94
C ASP A 212 5.20 -20.64 -3.62
N MET A 213 4.27 -19.66 -3.71
CA MET A 213 3.79 -18.90 -2.53
C MET A 213 2.39 -19.39 -2.12
N ASP A 214 2.30 -20.35 -1.22
CA ASP A 214 1.05 -20.94 -0.73
C ASP A 214 0.13 -19.94 0.01
N ASN A 215 0.67 -18.81 0.45
CA ASN A 215 -0.06 -17.74 1.12
C ASN A 215 -0.81 -16.80 0.17
N VAL A 216 -0.61 -16.94 -1.15
CA VAL A 216 -1.30 -16.11 -2.16
C VAL A 216 -2.67 -16.70 -2.48
N GLU A 217 -3.73 -16.04 -1.97
CA GLU A 217 -5.11 -16.47 -2.17
C GLU A 217 -5.67 -16.11 -3.56
N MET A 218 -5.18 -15.00 -4.11
CA MET A 218 -5.70 -14.43 -5.36
C MET A 218 -4.66 -13.55 -6.05
N VAL A 219 -4.72 -13.54 -7.38
CA VAL A 219 -4.01 -12.56 -8.21
C VAL A 219 -5.04 -11.73 -8.95
N GLU A 220 -5.04 -10.42 -8.73
CA GLU A 220 -5.93 -9.47 -9.37
C GLU A 220 -5.18 -8.72 -10.48
N LEU A 221 -5.59 -8.93 -11.72
CA LEU A 221 -5.09 -8.16 -12.86
C LEU A 221 -5.96 -6.92 -13.03
N LEU A 222 -5.39 -5.75 -12.86
CA LEU A 222 -6.09 -4.47 -12.92
C LEU A 222 -5.76 -3.76 -14.23
N PRO A 223 -6.75 -3.45 -15.09
CA PRO A 223 -6.49 -2.66 -16.28
C PRO A 223 -6.05 -1.25 -15.91
N TYR A 224 -5.03 -0.74 -16.62
CA TYR A 224 -4.64 0.66 -16.50
C TYR A 224 -5.81 1.58 -16.90
N HIS A 225 -5.98 2.68 -16.16
CA HIS A 225 -6.94 3.75 -16.48
C HIS A 225 -6.41 5.11 -16.01
N GLU A 226 -6.99 6.19 -16.53
CA GLU A 226 -6.49 7.56 -16.32
C GLU A 226 -7.33 8.37 -15.30
N LEU A 227 -8.07 7.74 -14.42
CA LEU A 227 -8.93 8.42 -13.44
C LEU A 227 -8.16 9.40 -12.53
N GLY A 228 -6.88 9.12 -12.25
CA GLY A 228 -5.99 9.96 -11.44
C GLY A 228 -5.24 11.06 -12.21
N ALA A 229 -5.40 11.15 -13.54
CA ALA A 229 -4.59 12.07 -14.38
C ALA A 229 -4.72 13.55 -13.96
N HIS A 230 -5.88 13.99 -13.48
CA HIS A 230 -6.09 15.34 -12.99
C HIS A 230 -5.17 15.72 -11.82
N LYS A 231 -4.79 14.76 -10.97
CA LYS A 231 -3.89 14.99 -9.82
C LYS A 231 -2.46 15.30 -10.29
N TRP A 232 -2.04 14.75 -11.43
CA TRP A 232 -0.72 15.04 -12.00
C TRP A 232 -0.58 16.49 -12.43
N ALA A 233 -1.66 17.06 -13.01
CA ALA A 233 -1.68 18.47 -13.39
C ALA A 233 -1.63 19.42 -12.18
N LEU A 234 -2.15 19.00 -11.02
CA LEU A 234 -2.16 19.78 -9.79
C LEU A 234 -0.84 19.69 -9.00
N CYS A 235 -0.12 18.58 -9.13
CA CYS A 235 1.12 18.34 -8.37
C CYS A 235 2.40 18.70 -9.15
N GLY A 236 2.32 19.12 -10.39
CA GLY A 236 3.44 19.54 -11.25
C GLY A 236 4.09 18.38 -11.99
#